data_7508a0ce4de5ef333d9a6f3275ff3e27
#
_entry.id   7508a0ce4de5ef333d9a6f3275ff3e27
#
_cell.length_a   1.000
_cell.length_b   1.000
_cell.length_c   1.000
_cell.angle_alpha   90.00
_cell.angle_beta   90.00
_cell.angle_gamma   90.00
#
_symmetry.space_group_name_H-M   'P 1'
#
loop_
_entity.id
_entity.type
_entity.pdbx_description
1 polymer ?
#
loop_
_entity_poly.entity_id
_entity_poly.type
_entity_poly.pdbx_seq_one_letter_code
_entity_poly.pdbx_strand_id
1 'polypeptide(L)'
;MLISEQKIDLPYTYTAGAMQRAALNGLREGRLVGARGGAHVVVPARPFAVDGTRLTEPVDLPDDGVVEAVTVAEHLGGAPVFALIRIEGATTPLFHRLASPVEPGTRVRAVWRAERTGSIADIEHFAPAG
;
A
#
# COMPACT_ATOMS: atom_id res chain seq x y z
N MET A 1 0.43 0.50 -38.10
CA MET A 1 -0.13 1.51 -37.29
C MET A 1 -0.31 1.05 -35.85
N LEU A 2 -0.96 1.83 -35.11
CA LEU A 2 -1.10 1.62 -33.68
C LEU A 2 -1.75 0.30 -33.28
N ILE A 3 -2.49 -0.32 -34.17
CA ILE A 3 -3.23 -1.55 -33.84
C ILE A 3 -2.29 -2.68 -33.42
N SER A 4 -1.18 -2.88 -34.14
CA SER A 4 -0.25 -3.94 -33.77
C SER A 4 0.49 -3.61 -32.48
N GLU A 5 0.82 -2.35 -32.27
CA GLU A 5 1.45 -1.91 -31.02
C GLU A 5 0.47 -2.06 -29.85
N GLN A 6 -0.79 -1.73 -30.08
CA GLN A 6 -1.80 -1.90 -29.04
C GLN A 6 -1.95 -3.36 -28.65
N LYS A 7 -1.87 -4.28 -29.59
CA LYS A 7 -1.94 -5.70 -29.27
C LYS A 7 -0.78 -6.16 -28.41
N ILE A 8 0.41 -5.56 -28.59
CA ILE A 8 1.57 -5.87 -27.78
C ILE A 8 1.43 -5.29 -26.38
N ASP A 9 0.96 -4.04 -26.31
CA ASP A 9 0.85 -3.33 -25.03
C ASP A 9 -0.39 -3.68 -24.25
N LEU A 10 -1.46 -4.11 -24.91
CA LEU A 10 -2.75 -4.33 -24.30
C LEU A 10 -2.70 -5.28 -23.09
N PRO A 11 -2.01 -6.44 -23.14
CA PRO A 11 -1.93 -7.30 -21.98
C PRO A 11 -1.31 -6.61 -20.76
N TYR A 12 -0.27 -5.82 -20.99
CA TYR A 12 0.37 -5.08 -19.91
C TYR A 12 -0.60 -4.03 -19.34
N THR A 13 -1.23 -3.25 -20.19
CA THR A 13 -2.18 -2.22 -19.76
C THR A 13 -3.33 -2.83 -18.97
N TYR A 14 -3.83 -3.97 -19.42
CA TYR A 14 -4.89 -4.68 -18.73
C TYR A 14 -4.44 -5.12 -17.34
N THR A 15 -3.24 -5.70 -17.23
CA THR A 15 -2.70 -6.14 -15.95
C THR A 15 -2.49 -4.97 -14.99
N ALA A 16 -1.95 -3.84 -15.49
CA ALA A 16 -1.76 -2.65 -14.68
C ALA A 16 -3.09 -2.13 -14.16
N GLY A 17 -4.11 -2.06 -15.01
CA GLY A 17 -5.44 -1.64 -14.60
C GLY A 17 -6.09 -2.59 -13.61
N ALA A 18 -5.87 -3.89 -13.77
CA ALA A 18 -6.39 -4.89 -12.86
C ALA A 18 -5.75 -4.76 -11.47
N MET A 19 -4.42 -4.53 -11.40
CA MET A 19 -3.74 -4.31 -10.14
C MET A 19 -4.26 -3.08 -9.42
N GLN A 20 -4.41 -1.99 -10.15
CA GLN A 20 -4.92 -0.75 -9.58
C GLN A 20 -6.36 -0.91 -9.08
N ARG A 21 -7.22 -1.55 -9.87
CA ARG A 21 -8.61 -1.80 -9.45
C ARG A 21 -8.67 -2.67 -8.21
N ALA A 22 -7.84 -3.71 -8.14
CA ALA A 22 -7.80 -4.59 -6.97
C ALA A 22 -7.40 -3.81 -5.73
N ALA A 23 -6.40 -2.92 -5.84
CA ALA A 23 -5.96 -2.08 -4.73
C ALA A 23 -7.08 -1.15 -4.26
N LEU A 24 -7.73 -0.45 -5.18
CA LEU A 24 -8.76 0.53 -4.84
C LEU A 24 -10.01 -0.15 -4.30
N ASN A 25 -10.42 -1.27 -4.89
CA ASN A 25 -11.58 -2.02 -4.41
C ASN A 25 -11.31 -2.59 -3.02
N GLY A 26 -10.08 -3.07 -2.78
CA GLY A 26 -9.70 -3.56 -1.45
C GLY A 26 -9.84 -2.46 -0.40
N LEU A 27 -9.30 -1.28 -0.69
CA LEU A 27 -9.38 -0.15 0.24
C LEU A 27 -10.83 0.23 0.53
N ARG A 28 -11.67 0.26 -0.51
CA ARG A 28 -13.09 0.56 -0.31
C ARG A 28 -13.76 -0.46 0.60
N GLU A 29 -13.33 -1.69 0.55
CA GLU A 29 -13.88 -2.79 1.35
C GLU A 29 -13.19 -2.95 2.70
N GLY A 30 -12.21 -2.12 3.02
CA GLY A 30 -11.45 -2.24 4.27
C GLY A 30 -10.42 -3.36 4.22
N ARG A 31 -9.89 -3.66 3.03
CA ARG A 31 -8.86 -4.67 2.83
C ARG A 31 -7.62 -4.04 2.21
N LEU A 32 -6.47 -4.52 2.59
CA LEU A 32 -5.21 -4.07 2.02
C LEU A 32 -4.76 -5.09 0.99
N VAL A 33 -4.61 -4.63 -0.26
CA VAL A 33 -4.23 -5.49 -1.37
C VAL A 33 -2.85 -5.09 -1.87
N GLY A 34 -1.94 -6.05 -1.90
CA GLY A 34 -0.62 -5.89 -2.50
C GLY A 34 -0.56 -6.57 -3.86
N ALA A 35 0.58 -6.44 -4.51
CA ALA A 35 0.84 -7.10 -5.78
C ALA A 35 2.11 -7.94 -5.69
N ARG A 36 2.05 -9.16 -6.20
CA ARG A 36 3.16 -10.10 -6.19
C ARG A 36 3.76 -10.25 -7.56
N GLY A 37 5.08 -10.35 -7.62
CA GLY A 37 5.82 -10.70 -8.82
C GLY A 37 7.22 -11.13 -8.43
N GLY A 38 7.65 -12.33 -8.85
CA GLY A 38 8.93 -12.87 -8.42
C GLY A 38 8.97 -13.00 -6.90
N ALA A 39 10.00 -12.44 -6.28
CA ALA A 39 10.15 -12.44 -4.83
C ALA A 39 9.52 -11.21 -4.17
N HIS A 40 8.88 -10.33 -4.96
CA HIS A 40 8.35 -9.08 -4.43
C HIS A 40 6.87 -9.20 -4.08
N VAL A 41 6.50 -8.59 -2.95
CA VAL A 41 5.11 -8.32 -2.58
C VAL A 41 5.07 -6.85 -2.17
N VAL A 42 4.44 -6.03 -2.99
CA VAL A 42 4.44 -4.58 -2.86
C VAL A 42 3.05 -4.10 -2.47
N VAL A 43 2.96 -3.21 -1.51
CA VAL A 43 1.69 -2.64 -1.06
C VAL A 43 1.78 -1.11 -1.03
N PRO A 44 0.76 -0.39 -1.51
CA PRO A 44 -0.42 -0.91 -2.19
C PRO A 44 -0.08 -1.51 -3.55
N ALA A 45 -0.99 -2.30 -4.10
CA ALA A 45 -0.77 -2.99 -5.37
C ALA A 45 -0.48 -1.99 -6.50
N ARG A 46 0.53 -2.31 -7.29
CA ARG A 46 0.95 -1.51 -8.45
C ARG A 46 1.59 -2.44 -9.48
N PRO A 47 1.79 -1.98 -10.73
CA PRO A 47 2.23 -2.90 -11.78
C PRO A 47 3.72 -3.28 -11.73
N PHE A 48 4.58 -2.49 -11.08
CA PHE A 48 6.01 -2.78 -11.04
C PHE A 48 6.59 -2.56 -9.66
N ALA A 49 7.56 -3.39 -9.30
CA ALA A 49 8.43 -3.16 -8.16
C ALA A 49 9.47 -2.08 -8.50
N VAL A 50 10.19 -1.61 -7.48
CA VAL A 50 11.20 -0.55 -7.65
C VAL A 50 12.30 -0.98 -8.63
N ASP A 51 12.67 -2.25 -8.64
CA ASP A 51 13.71 -2.79 -9.53
C ASP A 51 13.20 -3.10 -10.94
N GLY A 52 11.94 -2.79 -11.24
CA GLY A 52 11.34 -3.02 -12.55
C GLY A 52 10.67 -4.38 -12.70
N THR A 53 10.70 -5.23 -11.69
CA THR A 53 10.01 -6.53 -11.75
C THR A 53 8.51 -6.31 -11.94
N ARG A 54 7.91 -7.00 -12.91
CA ARG A 54 6.48 -6.90 -13.17
C ARG A 54 5.71 -7.62 -12.07
N LEU A 55 4.71 -6.95 -11.52
CA LEU A 55 3.83 -7.49 -10.49
C LEU A 55 2.50 -7.83 -11.15
N THR A 56 2.13 -9.10 -11.13
CA THR A 56 0.99 -9.57 -11.93
C THR A 56 -0.12 -10.21 -11.12
N GLU A 57 0.08 -10.45 -9.83
CA GLU A 57 -0.89 -11.14 -9.01
C GLU A 57 -1.29 -10.28 -7.81
N PRO A 58 -2.59 -9.92 -7.68
CA PRO A 58 -3.05 -9.25 -6.46
C PRO A 58 -3.05 -10.22 -5.29
N VAL A 59 -2.67 -9.73 -4.12
CA VAL A 59 -2.56 -10.54 -2.91
C VAL A 59 -3.23 -9.80 -1.77
N ASP A 60 -4.13 -10.45 -1.05
CA ASP A 60 -4.68 -9.88 0.16
C ASP A 60 -3.63 -9.93 1.26
N LEU A 61 -3.44 -8.81 1.95
CA LEU A 61 -2.50 -8.70 3.06
C LEU A 61 -3.26 -8.32 4.33
N PRO A 62 -2.75 -8.72 5.50
CA PRO A 62 -3.31 -8.22 6.75
C PRO A 62 -3.08 -6.71 6.85
N ASP A 63 -3.83 -6.06 7.71
CA ASP A 63 -3.73 -4.61 7.89
C ASP A 63 -2.87 -4.24 9.09
N ASP A 64 -2.01 -5.14 9.55
CA ASP A 64 -1.07 -4.89 10.61
C ASP A 64 0.36 -5.08 10.13
N GLY A 65 1.28 -4.44 10.84
CA GLY A 65 2.67 -4.49 10.48
C GLY A 65 3.55 -3.95 11.60
N VAL A 66 4.82 -3.75 11.27
CA VAL A 66 5.83 -3.28 12.23
C VAL A 66 6.43 -1.98 11.72
N VAL A 67 6.55 -1.01 12.60
CA VAL A 67 7.14 0.28 12.28
C VAL A 67 8.66 0.11 12.10
N GLU A 68 9.18 0.59 10.97
CA GLU A 68 10.62 0.56 10.67
C GLU A 68 11.28 1.90 10.95
N ALA A 69 10.58 3.00 10.69
CA ALA A 69 11.11 4.35 10.88
C ALA A 69 9.97 5.30 11.14
N VAL A 70 10.23 6.36 11.89
CA VAL A 70 9.22 7.35 12.27
C VAL A 70 9.77 8.74 12.00
N THR A 71 8.92 9.63 11.51
CA THR A 71 9.25 11.04 11.37
C THR A 71 8.06 11.89 11.81
N VAL A 72 8.37 13.03 12.43
CA VAL A 72 7.35 14.00 12.81
C VAL A 72 7.50 15.21 11.90
N ALA A 73 6.42 15.57 11.20
CA ALA A 73 6.45 16.71 10.29
C ALA A 73 6.11 17.99 11.06
N GLU A 74 7.07 18.48 11.83
CA GLU A 74 6.87 19.62 12.72
C GLU A 74 6.54 20.91 11.97
N HIS A 75 6.93 20.98 10.69
CA HIS A 75 6.65 22.14 9.85
C HIS A 75 5.20 22.19 9.37
N LEU A 76 4.43 21.13 9.58
CA LEU A 76 3.00 21.08 9.21
C LEU A 76 2.15 21.34 10.44
N GLY A 77 0.98 21.92 10.22
CA GLY A 77 0.04 22.17 11.30
C GLY A 77 -0.34 20.87 12.01
N GLY A 78 -0.31 20.86 13.35
CA GLY A 78 -0.61 19.68 14.14
C GLY A 78 0.50 18.68 14.25
N ALA A 79 1.67 18.96 13.65
CA ALA A 79 2.86 18.10 13.68
C ALA A 79 2.51 16.61 13.44
N PRO A 80 1.94 16.28 12.27
CA PRO A 80 1.56 14.89 12.00
C PRO A 80 2.75 13.94 12.03
N VAL A 81 2.51 12.72 12.43
CA VAL A 81 3.52 11.68 12.53
C VAL A 81 3.36 10.72 11.37
N PHE A 82 4.46 10.41 10.70
CA PHE A 82 4.48 9.46 9.60
C PHE A 82 5.49 8.35 9.89
N ALA A 83 5.28 7.20 9.27
CA ALA A 83 6.17 6.06 9.47
C ALA A 83 6.30 5.24 8.20
N LEU A 84 7.41 4.54 8.11
CA LEU A 84 7.56 3.42 7.20
C LEU A 84 7.11 2.18 7.95
N ILE A 85 6.11 1.50 7.44
CA ILE A 85 5.47 0.37 8.11
C ILE A 85 5.63 -0.85 7.22
N ARG A 86 6.23 -1.90 7.74
CA ARG A 86 6.32 -3.16 7.02
C ARG A 86 5.08 -3.97 7.33
N ILE A 87 4.15 -4.00 6.37
CA ILE A 87 2.95 -4.81 6.48
C ILE A 87 3.34 -6.28 6.45
N GLU A 88 2.69 -7.09 7.27
CA GLU A 88 2.96 -8.52 7.34
C GLU A 88 2.79 -9.16 5.97
N GLY A 89 3.81 -9.86 5.50
CA GLY A 89 3.81 -10.50 4.19
C GLY A 89 4.30 -9.62 3.03
N ALA A 90 4.49 -8.33 3.24
CA ALA A 90 5.02 -7.44 2.20
C ALA A 90 6.55 -7.40 2.24
N THR A 91 7.16 -7.13 1.09
CA THR A 91 8.62 -7.04 0.98
C THR A 91 9.12 -5.60 0.95
N THR A 92 8.21 -4.61 0.86
CA THR A 92 8.55 -3.20 0.90
C THR A 92 7.71 -2.50 1.95
N PRO A 93 8.23 -1.43 2.57
CA PRO A 93 7.44 -0.70 3.57
C PRO A 93 6.39 0.18 2.92
N LEU A 94 5.33 0.43 3.66
CA LEU A 94 4.29 1.38 3.32
C LEU A 94 4.51 2.66 4.11
N PHE A 95 4.54 3.82 3.45
CA PHE A 95 4.60 5.10 4.13
C PHE A 95 3.20 5.56 4.46
N HIS A 96 2.91 5.75 5.73
CA HIS A 96 1.58 6.18 6.13
C HIS A 96 1.63 6.92 7.47
N ARG A 97 0.50 7.52 7.82
CA ARG A 97 0.35 8.30 9.04
C ARG A 97 0.19 7.37 10.26
N LEU A 98 0.77 7.81 11.38
CA LEU A 98 0.56 7.18 12.68
C LEU A 98 -0.35 8.05 13.53
N ALA A 99 -1.09 7.42 14.44
CA ALA A 99 -1.91 8.13 15.41
C ALA A 99 -1.06 8.95 16.37
N SER A 100 0.12 8.44 16.72
CA SER A 100 1.03 9.07 17.67
C SER A 100 2.44 8.52 17.45
N PRO A 101 3.49 9.22 17.93
CA PRO A 101 4.85 8.69 17.81
C PRO A 101 5.00 7.37 18.57
N VAL A 102 5.74 6.44 17.95
CA VAL A 102 6.05 5.15 18.57
C VAL A 102 7.50 4.81 18.25
N GLU A 103 8.06 3.87 18.99
CA GLU A 103 9.41 3.40 18.73
C GLU A 103 9.44 2.46 17.53
N PRO A 104 10.52 2.47 16.72
CA PRO A 104 10.70 1.44 15.70
C PRO A 104 10.63 0.05 16.34
N GLY A 105 10.02 -0.89 15.63
CA GLY A 105 9.75 -2.21 16.14
C GLY A 105 8.36 -2.38 16.74
N THR A 106 7.62 -1.28 16.92
CA THR A 106 6.26 -1.33 17.45
C THR A 106 5.32 -1.94 16.42
N ARG A 107 4.47 -2.87 16.85
CA ARG A 107 3.41 -3.42 16.00
C ARG A 107 2.25 -2.44 15.96
N VAL A 108 1.76 -2.20 14.76
CA VAL A 108 0.65 -1.27 14.51
C VAL A 108 -0.39 -1.91 13.62
N ARG A 109 -1.58 -1.38 13.64
CA ARG A 109 -2.69 -1.83 12.80
C ARG A 109 -3.41 -0.64 12.21
N ALA A 110 -3.92 -0.82 10.99
CA ALA A 110 -4.67 0.22 10.30
C ALA A 110 -5.97 0.52 11.04
N VAL A 111 -6.29 1.80 11.12
CA VAL A 111 -7.59 2.29 11.58
C VAL A 111 -8.30 2.82 10.34
N TRP A 112 -9.38 2.16 9.96
CA TRP A 112 -10.09 2.44 8.73
C TRP A 112 -11.14 3.51 8.95
N ARG A 113 -11.33 4.38 7.95
CA ARG A 113 -12.43 5.33 7.97
C ARG A 113 -13.75 4.59 7.81
N ALA A 114 -14.80 5.13 8.42
CA ALA A 114 -16.15 4.57 8.29
C ALA A 114 -16.63 4.69 6.84
N GLU A 115 -16.38 5.84 6.22
CA GLU A 115 -16.71 6.06 4.82
C GLU A 115 -15.46 5.94 3.97
N ARG A 116 -15.45 4.96 3.08
CA ARG A 116 -14.29 4.65 2.25
C ARG A 116 -14.62 4.89 0.79
N THR A 117 -13.67 5.50 0.08
CA THR A 117 -13.85 5.94 -1.31
C THR A 117 -12.97 5.19 -2.31
N GLY A 118 -12.10 4.29 -1.85
CA GLY A 118 -11.18 3.58 -2.71
C GLY A 118 -9.85 4.32 -2.86
N SER A 119 -9.29 4.80 -1.76
CA SER A 119 -8.03 5.54 -1.71
C SER A 119 -7.23 5.07 -0.51
N ILE A 120 -5.90 5.24 -0.57
CA ILE A 120 -5.05 4.91 0.59
C ILE A 120 -5.42 5.75 1.81
N ALA A 121 -6.07 6.89 1.62
CA ALA A 121 -6.57 7.73 2.70
C ALA A 121 -7.77 7.10 3.41
N ASP A 122 -8.33 6.01 2.87
CA ASP A 122 -9.36 5.24 3.57
C ASP A 122 -8.81 4.61 4.84
N ILE A 123 -7.51 4.41 4.92
CA ILE A 123 -6.83 4.16 6.19
C ILE A 123 -6.57 5.52 6.80
N GLU A 124 -7.22 5.81 7.90
CA GLU A 124 -7.07 7.11 8.55
C GLU A 124 -5.67 7.28 9.11
N HIS A 125 -5.19 6.27 9.80
CA HIS A 125 -3.84 6.19 10.34
C HIS A 125 -3.59 4.77 10.82
N PHE A 126 -2.35 4.48 11.23
CA PHE A 126 -2.02 3.25 11.95
C PHE A 126 -1.86 3.59 13.42
N ALA A 127 -2.26 2.67 14.27
CA ALA A 127 -2.18 2.82 15.72
C ALA A 127 -1.57 1.57 16.33
N PRO A 128 -0.95 1.69 17.53
CA PRO A 128 -0.38 0.52 18.19
C PRO A 128 -1.40 -0.61 18.31
N ALA A 129 -0.98 -1.82 17.93
CA ALA A 129 -1.79 -3.01 18.02
C ALA A 129 -1.52 -3.64 19.37
N GLY A 130 -2.44 -3.50 20.23
CA GLY A 130 -2.37 -3.84 21.57
C GLY A 130 -1.96 -5.15 22.10
#